data_192a18f6d0ad81116d82902c9b258480
#
_entry.id   192a18f6d0ad81116d82902c9b258480
#
_cell.length_a   1.000
_cell.length_b   1.000
_cell.length_c   1.000
_cell.angle_alpha   90.00
_cell.angle_beta   90.00
_cell.angle_gamma   90.00
#
_symmetry.space_group_name_H-M   'P 1'
#
loop_
_entity.id
_entity.type
_entity.pdbx_description
1 polymer ?
#
loop_
_entity_poly.entity_id
_entity_poly.type
_entity_poly.pdbx_seq_one_letter_code
_entity_poly.pdbx_strand_id
1 'polypeptide(L)' 'NKGIGTRLLKALEEELAARGATEFCLEVRVDNAPALSLYEKLGYERVGLLRDYYGPGRHGYLMRKWPGLRGA' A
#
# COMPACT_ATOMS: atom_id res chain seq x y z
N ASN A 1 1.34 -15.78 -8.52
CA ASN A 1 1.90 -15.09 -8.11
C ASN A 1 1.65 -14.08 -7.07
N LYS A 2 0.59 -14.19 -6.27
CA LYS A 2 0.39 -13.34 -5.16
C LYS A 2 1.50 -13.46 -4.14
N GLY A 3 1.98 -14.66 -3.90
CA GLY A 3 3.06 -14.85 -2.93
C GLY A 3 4.33 -14.12 -3.34
N ILE A 4 4.63 -14.13 -4.63
CA ILE A 4 5.82 -13.47 -5.11
C ILE A 4 5.67 -11.96 -4.95
N GLY A 5 4.50 -11.42 -5.28
CA GLY A 5 4.29 -9.99 -5.13
C GLY A 5 4.41 -9.55 -3.68
N THR A 6 3.87 -10.36 -2.76
CA THR A 6 3.96 -10.03 -1.34
C THR A 6 5.40 -10.04 -0.86
N ARG A 7 6.19 -11.03 -1.31
CA ARG A 7 7.58 -11.08 -0.90
C ARG A 7 8.37 -9.89 -1.41
N LEU A 8 8.11 -9.47 -2.66
CA LEU A 8 8.82 -8.34 -3.20
C LEU A 8 8.46 -7.07 -2.45
N LEU A 9 7.19 -6.90 -2.11
CA LEU A 9 6.77 -5.73 -1.37
C LEU A 9 7.41 -5.70 0.01
N LYS A 10 7.42 -6.82 0.71
CA LYS A 10 8.03 -6.85 2.03
C LYS A 10 9.52 -6.59 1.97
N ALA A 11 10.21 -7.13 0.98
CA ALA A 11 11.63 -6.89 0.84
C ALA A 11 11.91 -5.41 0.58
N LEU A 12 11.07 -4.79 -0.26
CA LEU A 12 11.23 -3.38 -0.55
C LEU A 12 10.98 -2.55 0.70
N GLU A 13 9.95 -2.89 1.48
CA GLU A 13 9.66 -2.17 2.71
C GLU A 13 10.83 -2.26 3.68
N GLU A 14 11.43 -3.44 3.80
CA GLU A 14 12.55 -3.61 4.70
C GLU A 14 13.74 -2.77 4.28
N GLU A 15 14.01 -2.74 2.99
CA GLU A 15 15.13 -1.96 2.52
C GLU A 15 14.87 -0.47 2.69
N LEU A 16 13.67 0.00 2.41
CA LEU A 16 13.37 1.41 2.58
C LEU A 16 13.39 1.81 4.04
N ALA A 17 12.91 0.94 4.91
CA ALA A 17 12.96 1.23 6.34
C ALA A 17 14.40 1.31 6.83
N ALA A 18 15.27 0.45 6.32
CA ALA A 18 16.67 0.50 6.68
C ALA A 18 17.33 1.79 6.22
N ARG A 19 16.76 2.43 5.19
CA ARG A 19 17.30 3.70 4.70
C ARG A 19 16.63 4.89 5.36
N GLY A 20 15.80 4.66 6.35
CA GLY A 20 15.20 5.75 7.11
C GLY A 20 13.80 6.15 6.72
N ALA A 21 13.14 5.37 5.86
CA ALA A 21 11.77 5.69 5.49
C ALA A 21 10.86 5.59 6.70
N THR A 22 10.00 6.58 6.90
CA THR A 22 9.11 6.60 8.04
C THR A 22 7.70 6.21 7.68
N GLU A 23 7.39 6.10 6.40
CA GLU A 23 6.07 5.65 5.97
C GLU A 23 6.15 5.15 4.54
N PHE A 24 5.20 4.29 4.17
CA PHE A 24 5.09 3.80 2.82
C PHE A 24 3.72 4.20 2.29
N CYS A 25 3.66 4.63 1.04
CA CYS A 25 2.40 5.01 0.42
C CYS A 25 2.27 4.28 -0.91
N LEU A 26 1.04 3.93 -1.26
CA LEU A 26 0.77 3.35 -2.57
C LEU A 26 -0.65 3.71 -2.99
N GLU A 27 -0.96 3.54 -4.28
CA GLU A 27 -2.28 3.82 -4.81
C GLU A 27 -2.87 2.54 -5.36
N VAL A 28 -4.15 2.31 -5.11
CA VAL A 28 -4.84 1.12 -5.56
C VAL A 28 -6.18 1.51 -6.15
N ARG A 29 -6.56 0.93 -7.28
CA ARG A 29 -7.85 1.25 -7.88
C ARG A 29 -8.96 0.81 -6.94
N VAL A 30 -10.03 1.61 -6.87
CA VAL A 30 -11.12 1.32 -5.93
C VAL A 30 -11.82 0.00 -6.27
N ASP A 31 -11.76 -0.44 -7.53
CA ASP A 31 -12.42 -1.66 -7.93
C ASP A 31 -11.50 -2.88 -7.87
N ASN A 32 -10.29 -2.72 -7.36
CA ASN A 32 -9.36 -3.84 -7.27
C ASN A 32 -9.45 -4.45 -5.87
N ALA A 33 -10.56 -5.13 -5.59
CA ALA A 33 -10.80 -5.68 -4.28
C ALA A 33 -9.71 -6.63 -3.78
N PRO A 34 -9.15 -7.52 -4.64
CA PRO A 34 -8.09 -8.38 -4.14
C PRO A 34 -6.87 -7.61 -3.68
N ALA A 35 -6.49 -6.55 -4.39
CA ALA A 35 -5.33 -5.76 -4.00
C ALA A 35 -5.60 -5.00 -2.72
N LEU A 36 -6.80 -4.42 -2.59
CA LEU A 36 -7.16 -3.70 -1.37
C LEU A 36 -7.08 -4.63 -0.17
N SER A 37 -7.63 -5.83 -0.31
CA SER A 37 -7.61 -6.79 0.77
C SER A 37 -6.19 -7.19 1.13
N LEU A 38 -5.34 -7.40 0.12
CA LEU A 38 -3.97 -7.78 0.36
C LEU A 38 -3.21 -6.70 1.12
N TYR A 39 -3.32 -5.45 0.66
CA TYR A 39 -2.56 -4.39 1.32
C TYR A 39 -3.09 -4.11 2.73
N GLU A 40 -4.38 -4.26 2.95
CA GLU A 40 -4.91 -4.09 4.30
C GLU A 40 -4.38 -5.18 5.23
N LYS A 41 -4.21 -6.40 4.73
CA LYS A 41 -3.62 -7.45 5.53
C LYS A 41 -2.16 -7.15 5.85
N LEU A 42 -1.48 -6.43 4.98
CA LEU A 42 -0.09 -6.08 5.21
C LEU A 42 0.07 -4.85 6.08
N GLY A 43 -1.04 -4.27 6.52
CA GLY A 43 -0.97 -3.15 7.45
C GLY A 43 -1.22 -1.78 6.85
N TYR A 44 -1.57 -1.73 5.57
CA TYR A 44 -1.87 -0.45 4.93
C TYR A 44 -3.28 0.00 5.28
N GLU A 45 -3.45 1.29 5.44
CA GLU A 45 -4.74 1.89 5.72
C GLU A 45 -5.13 2.82 4.58
N ARG A 46 -6.43 2.89 4.30
CA ARG A 46 -6.92 3.81 3.29
C ARG A 46 -6.98 5.18 3.93
N VAL A 47 -6.25 6.13 3.38
CA VAL A 47 -6.19 7.47 3.94
C VAL A 47 -6.76 8.53 3.02
N GLY A 48 -7.09 8.20 1.80
CA GLY A 48 -7.68 9.19 0.89
C GLY A 48 -8.26 8.56 -0.35
N LEU A 49 -9.15 9.31 -0.99
CA LEU A 49 -9.73 8.91 -2.26
C LEU A 49 -9.13 9.81 -3.34
N LEU A 50 -8.60 9.22 -4.38
CA LEU A 50 -7.98 9.94 -5.49
C LEU A 50 -8.95 9.87 -6.66
N ARG A 51 -9.74 10.92 -6.84
CA ARG A 51 -10.75 10.91 -7.88
C ARG A 51 -10.12 10.97 -9.25
N ASP A 52 -10.62 10.13 -10.14
CA ASP A 52 -10.19 10.09 -11.54
C ASP A 52 -8.68 9.87 -11.70
N TYR A 53 -8.05 9.26 -10.70
CA TYR A 53 -6.60 9.09 -10.71
C TYR A 53 -6.14 8.23 -11.88
N TYR A 54 -6.91 7.21 -12.26
CA TYR A 54 -6.57 6.32 -13.35
C TYR A 54 -7.34 6.66 -14.62
N GLY A 55 -8.11 7.74 -14.62
CA GLY A 55 -8.88 8.16 -15.77
C GLY A 55 -10.28 8.56 -15.33
N PRO A 56 -11.09 9.13 -16.22
CA PRO A 56 -12.44 9.58 -15.86
C PRO A 56 -13.26 8.46 -15.25
N GLY A 57 -13.78 8.66 -14.05
CA GLY A 57 -14.56 7.67 -13.34
C GLY A 57 -13.75 6.52 -12.77
N ARG A 58 -12.44 6.56 -12.89
CA ARG A 58 -11.59 5.48 -12.40
C ARG A 58 -10.79 5.98 -11.21
N HIS A 59 -11.40 5.84 -10.06
CA HIS A 59 -10.81 6.39 -8.83
C HIS A 59 -9.82 5.42 -8.19
N GLY A 60 -8.95 5.95 -7.36
CA GLY A 60 -8.00 5.15 -6.60
C GLY A 60 -8.07 5.50 -5.14
N TYR A 61 -7.56 4.60 -4.31
CA TYR A 61 -7.37 4.90 -2.90
C TYR A 61 -5.89 5.14 -2.66
N LEU A 62 -5.60 6.13 -1.84
CA LEU A 62 -4.25 6.32 -1.34
C LEU A 62 -4.16 5.51 -0.05
N MET A 63 -3.19 4.63 0.05
CA MET A 63 -3.01 3.78 1.21
C MET A 63 -1.65 4.07 1.83
N ARG A 64 -1.56 3.95 3.14
CA ARG A 64 -0.35 4.30 3.87
C ARG A 64 -0.08 3.32 4.98
N LYS A 65 1.19 3.09 5.22
CA LYS A 65 1.63 2.21 6.29
C LYS A 65 2.84 2.84 6.97
N TRP A 66 2.89 2.76 8.28
CA TRP A 66 4.02 3.27 9.05
C TRP A 66 4.82 2.09 9.57
N PRO A 67 5.93 1.77 8.91
CA PRO A 67 6.71 0.61 9.32
C PRO A 67 7.39 0.87 10.66
N GLY A 68 7.42 -0.14 11.48
CA GLY A 68 8.20 -0.08 12.70
C GLY A 68 7.60 0.70 13.85
N LEU A 69 6.47 1.36 13.63
CA LEU A 69 5.92 2.11 14.71
C LEU A 69 5.08 1.30 15.60
N ARG A 70 4.58 0.22 15.08
CA ARG A 70 3.68 -0.45 15.78
C ARG A 70 4.17 -0.97 16.93
N GLY A 71 5.06 -1.55 17.06
CA GLY A 71 5.50 -2.19 18.24
C GLY A 71 5.89 -1.24 19.32
N ALA A 72 5.87 0.00 19.00
CA ALA A 72 6.28 0.97 20.00
C ALA A 72 5.30 1.05 21.14
#